data_1c898a36ae90a8f8ff55a1c373989002
#
_entry.id   1c898a36ae90a8f8ff55a1c373989002
#
_cell.length_a   1.000
_cell.length_b   1.000
_cell.length_c   1.000
_cell.angle_alpha   90.00
_cell.angle_beta   90.00
_cell.angle_gamma   90.00
#
_symmetry.space_group_name_H-M   'P 1'
#
loop_
_entity.id
_entity.type
_entity.pdbx_description
1 polymer ?
#
loop_
_entity_poly.entity_id
_entity_poly.type
_entity_poly.pdbx_seq_one_letter_code
_entity_poly.pdbx_strand_id
1 'polypeptide(L)'
;MTAKRPINMVVLIDALGWRYLENRTFLNAELPFRQSLQTILGFSSGAIPTIMTGLPPAKTGHWNLFYYDPKNSPFRWMKFLRILPDFILDHRIPRRLITELGRRLLGMGPGFECCVSPKLLPLFNWVERKNIYGTDAIMGAPSIFDQLRDEGVPFRVYSYHESSDGEILKKTESDLRNSDASFFFVYLCEMDMFLHLHCHEPGEIDKKLKWYETSLQNLFSVAQGIDPNARLMLTSDHGMTPVRNHYDLLGKLEGLNLRSPEDYLAVFDSTMARFWYFNEEARKAINNAFSNLPCGRWLTDDELRQAGVFFEDRRFGEQIYLLNPGWLLSRSDFNGAGWMPSGMHGYHPEDSYSDAVFLSNREPGISMRTIADVYPVMREASRRALASAAREPATENTPSEVRG
;
A
#
# COMPACT_ATOMS: atom_id res chain seq x y z
N MET A 1 3.28 19.31 -38.16
CA MET A 1 2.62 19.14 -36.85
C MET A 1 3.47 18.13 -36.09
N THR A 2 4.17 18.57 -35.05
CA THR A 2 4.91 17.66 -34.19
C THR A 2 3.94 16.61 -33.62
N ALA A 3 4.28 15.33 -33.73
CA ALA A 3 3.47 14.25 -33.21
C ALA A 3 3.26 14.51 -31.72
N LYS A 4 2.00 14.55 -31.30
CA LYS A 4 1.68 14.83 -29.90
C LYS A 4 2.05 13.60 -29.06
N ARG A 5 2.91 13.79 -28.07
CA ARG A 5 3.31 12.76 -27.10
C ARG A 5 2.07 12.15 -26.43
N PRO A 6 1.88 10.81 -26.45
CA PRO A 6 0.75 10.19 -25.77
C PRO A 6 0.88 10.35 -24.25
N ILE A 7 -0.21 10.71 -23.59
CA ILE A 7 -0.25 10.84 -22.14
C ILE A 7 -1.11 9.71 -21.55
N ASN A 8 -0.50 8.95 -20.64
CA ASN A 8 -1.15 7.94 -19.83
C ASN A 8 -0.90 8.28 -18.35
N MET A 9 -1.95 8.58 -17.60
CA MET A 9 -1.85 9.00 -16.22
C MET A 9 -2.63 8.04 -15.33
N VAL A 10 -1.99 7.55 -14.28
CA VAL A 10 -2.56 6.74 -13.22
C VAL A 10 -2.42 7.53 -11.93
N VAL A 11 -3.52 7.92 -11.33
CA VAL A 11 -3.57 8.54 -10.01
C VAL A 11 -4.02 7.48 -9.02
N LEU A 12 -3.21 7.20 -7.99
CA LEU A 12 -3.58 6.38 -6.86
C LEU A 12 -3.82 7.31 -5.67
N ILE A 13 -5.03 7.30 -5.12
CA ILE A 13 -5.37 8.01 -3.89
C ILE A 13 -5.56 6.96 -2.80
N ASP A 14 -4.65 6.94 -1.84
CA ASP A 14 -4.65 5.99 -0.72
C ASP A 14 -5.96 6.05 0.08
N ALA A 15 -6.54 4.90 0.38
CA ALA A 15 -7.77 4.73 1.15
C ALA A 15 -9.03 5.38 0.56
N LEU A 16 -9.03 5.82 -0.71
CA LEU A 16 -10.24 6.35 -1.35
C LEU A 16 -11.23 5.20 -1.62
N GLY A 17 -12.04 4.85 -0.61
CA GLY A 17 -12.97 3.74 -0.70
C GLY A 17 -14.21 4.02 -1.57
N TRP A 18 -14.74 2.96 -2.16
CA TRP A 18 -15.97 3.03 -2.97
C TRP A 18 -17.14 3.64 -2.19
N ARG A 19 -17.30 3.30 -0.90
CA ARG A 19 -18.37 3.83 -0.03
C ARG A 19 -18.37 5.35 0.09
N TYR A 20 -17.23 5.99 -0.12
CA TYR A 20 -17.13 7.46 -0.11
C TYR A 20 -17.51 8.08 -1.45
N LEU A 21 -17.56 7.31 -2.55
CA LEU A 21 -17.85 7.81 -3.89
C LEU A 21 -19.17 7.31 -4.50
N GLU A 22 -19.73 6.19 -4.04
CA GLU A 22 -20.87 5.52 -4.69
C GLU A 22 -22.09 6.41 -4.89
N ASN A 23 -22.36 7.34 -3.95
CA ASN A 23 -23.49 8.26 -3.96
C ASN A 23 -23.06 9.73 -4.13
N ARG A 24 -21.84 10.00 -4.62
CA ARG A 24 -21.32 11.34 -4.82
C ARG A 24 -20.93 11.57 -6.28
N THR A 25 -21.09 12.81 -6.71
CA THR A 25 -20.51 13.28 -7.98
C THR A 25 -19.03 13.62 -7.71
N PHE A 26 -18.13 12.85 -8.27
CA PHE A 26 -16.69 13.05 -8.15
C PHE A 26 -16.05 12.68 -9.48
N LEU A 27 -15.54 13.67 -10.22
CA LEU A 27 -14.91 13.51 -11.53
C LEU A 27 -15.79 12.77 -12.57
N ASN A 28 -17.12 12.86 -12.46
CA ASN A 28 -18.02 12.06 -13.31
C ASN A 28 -17.92 12.41 -14.80
N ALA A 29 -17.62 13.67 -15.11
CA ALA A 29 -17.46 14.13 -16.50
C ALA A 29 -16.10 13.69 -17.07
N GLU A 30 -15.04 13.75 -16.27
CA GLU A 30 -13.68 13.41 -16.66
C GLU A 30 -13.46 11.89 -16.70
N LEU A 31 -14.04 11.16 -15.74
CA LEU A 31 -13.86 9.71 -15.55
C LEU A 31 -15.22 9.00 -15.45
N PRO A 32 -15.96 8.85 -16.56
CA PRO A 32 -17.32 8.29 -16.58
C PRO A 32 -17.37 6.79 -16.28
N PHE A 33 -16.31 6.00 -16.55
CA PHE A 33 -16.25 4.62 -16.12
C PHE A 33 -15.93 4.56 -14.63
N ARG A 34 -16.75 3.85 -13.86
CA ARG A 34 -16.65 3.77 -12.39
C ARG A 34 -16.91 2.34 -11.94
N GLN A 35 -16.00 1.79 -11.14
CA GLN A 35 -16.11 0.44 -10.61
C GLN A 35 -15.58 0.34 -9.19
N SER A 36 -16.29 -0.37 -8.32
CA SER A 36 -15.79 -0.87 -7.05
C SER A 36 -14.79 -1.99 -7.30
N LEU A 37 -13.68 -2.00 -6.59
CA LEU A 37 -12.69 -3.07 -6.64
C LEU A 37 -12.52 -3.69 -5.26
N GLN A 38 -12.60 -5.02 -5.18
CA GLN A 38 -12.23 -5.71 -3.96
C GLN A 38 -10.73 -5.55 -3.70
N THR A 39 -10.37 -5.11 -2.49
CA THR A 39 -8.97 -5.05 -2.07
C THR A 39 -8.47 -6.42 -1.61
N ILE A 40 -7.19 -6.51 -1.23
CA ILE A 40 -6.61 -7.69 -0.60
C ILE A 40 -6.96 -7.74 0.90
N LEU A 41 -6.82 -8.90 1.52
CA LEU A 41 -6.72 -9.00 2.97
C LEU A 41 -5.37 -8.43 3.41
N GLY A 42 -5.34 -7.30 4.11
CA GLY A 42 -4.12 -6.66 4.59
C GLY A 42 -4.11 -5.14 4.42
N PHE A 43 -2.93 -4.60 4.23
CA PHE A 43 -2.65 -3.16 4.24
C PHE A 43 -2.00 -2.71 2.92
N SER A 44 -1.77 -1.41 2.76
CA SER A 44 -1.14 -0.81 1.57
C SER A 44 0.19 -1.47 1.18
N SER A 45 0.95 -1.98 2.17
CA SER A 45 2.20 -2.73 1.94
C SER A 45 2.05 -4.01 1.09
N GLY A 46 0.85 -4.58 1.04
CA GLY A 46 0.50 -5.69 0.15
C GLY A 46 -0.34 -5.26 -1.05
N ALA A 47 -1.23 -4.27 -0.85
CA ALA A 47 -2.15 -3.80 -1.88
C ALA A 47 -1.43 -3.06 -3.02
N ILE A 48 -0.52 -2.14 -2.71
CA ILE A 48 0.23 -1.39 -3.72
C ILE A 48 1.09 -2.31 -4.61
N PRO A 49 1.89 -3.27 -4.07
CA PRO A 49 2.56 -4.27 -4.88
C PRO A 49 1.60 -5.11 -5.74
N THR A 50 0.41 -5.43 -5.24
CA THR A 50 -0.63 -6.14 -6.02
C THR A 50 -1.11 -5.30 -7.21
N ILE A 51 -1.37 -4.00 -7.02
CA ILE A 51 -1.70 -3.07 -8.11
C ILE A 51 -0.57 -2.99 -9.15
N MET A 52 0.68 -2.93 -8.68
CA MET A 52 1.84 -2.74 -9.56
C MET A 52 2.27 -4.00 -10.33
N THR A 53 1.82 -5.19 -9.93
CA THR A 53 2.22 -6.47 -10.53
C THR A 53 1.06 -7.29 -11.08
N GLY A 54 -0.17 -7.04 -10.62
CA GLY A 54 -1.34 -7.88 -10.89
C GLY A 54 -1.33 -9.22 -10.14
N LEU A 55 -0.44 -9.40 -9.15
CA LEU A 55 -0.25 -10.64 -8.44
C LEU A 55 -0.61 -10.50 -6.95
N PRO A 56 -1.14 -11.56 -6.31
CA PRO A 56 -1.48 -11.53 -4.90
C PRO A 56 -0.21 -11.49 -4.01
N PRO A 57 -0.33 -11.07 -2.75
CA PRO A 57 0.77 -10.99 -1.79
C PRO A 57 1.60 -12.26 -1.66
N ALA A 58 0.99 -13.44 -1.70
CA ALA A 58 1.70 -14.72 -1.64
C ALA A 58 2.67 -14.94 -2.84
N LYS A 59 2.48 -14.24 -3.95
CA LYS A 59 3.36 -14.28 -5.13
C LYS A 59 4.37 -13.14 -5.15
N THR A 60 3.97 -11.95 -4.70
CA THR A 60 4.87 -10.79 -4.62
C THR A 60 5.82 -10.88 -3.43
N GLY A 61 5.52 -11.70 -2.42
CA GLY A 61 6.26 -11.73 -1.15
C GLY A 61 6.00 -10.53 -0.23
N HIS A 62 5.17 -9.57 -0.66
CA HIS A 62 4.80 -8.37 0.08
C HIS A 62 3.39 -8.51 0.65
N TRP A 63 3.26 -8.47 1.99
CA TRP A 63 1.95 -8.47 2.66
C TRP A 63 1.92 -7.47 3.81
N ASN A 64 2.50 -7.84 4.97
CA ASN A 64 2.72 -6.91 6.08
C ASN A 64 4.19 -6.47 6.12
N LEU A 65 4.47 -5.33 6.73
CA LEU A 65 5.80 -4.73 6.72
C LEU A 65 6.86 -5.60 7.38
N PHE A 66 6.53 -6.26 8.51
CA PHE A 66 7.43 -7.16 9.23
C PHE A 66 7.07 -8.63 8.99
N TYR A 67 8.09 -9.46 8.75
CA TYR A 67 7.96 -10.91 8.67
C TYR A 67 9.02 -11.61 9.52
N TYR A 68 8.68 -12.78 10.01
CA TYR A 68 9.56 -13.60 10.84
C TYR A 68 10.71 -14.17 10.02
N ASP A 69 11.94 -13.77 10.33
CA ASP A 69 13.17 -14.25 9.69
C ASP A 69 14.38 -14.07 10.62
N PRO A 70 14.49 -14.85 11.70
CA PRO A 70 15.55 -14.68 12.68
C PRO A 70 16.95 -14.98 12.14
N LYS A 71 17.04 -15.68 11.00
CA LYS A 71 18.33 -16.03 10.37
C LYS A 71 18.91 -14.84 9.61
N ASN A 72 18.10 -14.08 8.91
CA ASN A 72 18.52 -13.00 8.02
C ASN A 72 18.09 -11.61 8.52
N SER A 73 17.58 -11.50 9.75
CA SER A 73 17.22 -10.21 10.34
C SER A 73 18.42 -9.27 10.33
N PRO A 74 18.28 -8.05 9.80
CA PRO A 74 19.34 -7.04 9.84
C PRO A 74 19.61 -6.53 11.25
N PHE A 75 18.71 -6.81 12.20
CA PHE A 75 18.77 -6.42 13.61
C PHE A 75 19.31 -7.54 14.53
N ARG A 76 19.85 -8.64 14.00
CA ARG A 76 20.35 -9.77 14.81
C ARG A 76 21.36 -9.37 15.88
N TRP A 77 22.17 -8.37 15.61
CA TRP A 77 23.16 -7.82 16.54
C TRP A 77 22.51 -7.14 17.73
N MET A 78 21.25 -6.70 17.66
CA MET A 78 20.50 -6.03 18.74
C MET A 78 19.97 -6.98 19.81
N LYS A 79 20.31 -8.28 19.78
CA LYS A 79 19.85 -9.26 20.78
C LYS A 79 20.16 -8.86 22.23
N PHE A 80 21.21 -8.06 22.45
CA PHE A 80 21.56 -7.55 23.78
C PHE A 80 20.49 -6.60 24.35
N LEU A 81 19.64 -6.00 23.53
CA LEU A 81 18.54 -5.14 23.99
C LEU A 81 17.52 -5.89 24.85
N ARG A 82 17.46 -7.22 24.75
CA ARG A 82 16.57 -8.05 25.58
C ARG A 82 16.82 -7.90 27.08
N ILE A 83 18.01 -7.45 27.49
CA ILE A 83 18.37 -7.23 28.90
C ILE A 83 17.73 -5.94 29.46
N LEU A 84 17.40 -4.99 28.56
CA LEU A 84 16.84 -3.70 28.98
C LEU A 84 15.32 -3.83 29.25
N PRO A 85 14.79 -3.07 30.23
CA PRO A 85 13.36 -3.02 30.51
C PRO A 85 12.54 -2.46 29.33
N ASP A 86 11.30 -2.97 29.14
CA ASP A 86 10.42 -2.54 28.05
C ASP A 86 10.06 -1.05 28.11
N PHE A 87 9.85 -0.51 29.32
CA PHE A 87 9.54 0.92 29.50
C PHE A 87 10.63 1.87 28.97
N ILE A 88 11.88 1.39 28.84
CA ILE A 88 12.98 2.14 28.24
C ILE A 88 12.93 2.02 26.72
N LEU A 89 12.80 0.79 26.21
CA LEU A 89 12.91 0.50 24.77
C LEU A 89 11.68 0.90 23.98
N ASP A 90 10.50 0.78 24.56
CA ASP A 90 9.23 1.09 23.89
C ASP A 90 8.90 2.59 23.90
N HIS A 91 9.79 3.40 24.49
CA HIS A 91 9.67 4.84 24.41
C HIS A 91 9.96 5.38 22.99
N ARG A 92 9.36 6.53 22.63
CA ARG A 92 9.47 7.15 21.29
C ARG A 92 10.92 7.42 20.87
N ILE A 93 11.81 7.81 21.79
CA ILE A 93 13.20 8.18 21.48
C ILE A 93 14.02 6.97 21.00
N PRO A 94 14.12 5.83 21.71
CA PRO A 94 14.79 4.63 21.21
C PRO A 94 14.22 4.14 19.87
N ARG A 95 12.91 4.08 19.72
CA ARG A 95 12.26 3.66 18.46
C ARG A 95 12.67 4.56 17.29
N ARG A 96 12.68 5.91 17.49
CA ARG A 96 13.13 6.86 16.47
C ARG A 96 14.60 6.69 16.11
N LEU A 97 15.47 6.48 17.10
CA LEU A 97 16.90 6.21 16.85
C LEU A 97 17.11 4.94 16.05
N ILE A 98 16.37 3.87 16.36
CA ILE A 98 16.42 2.59 15.62
C ILE A 98 15.89 2.80 14.19
N THR A 99 14.83 3.57 13.99
CA THR A 99 14.30 3.93 12.67
C THR A 99 15.38 4.63 11.83
N GLU A 100 16.03 5.67 12.37
CA GLU A 100 17.09 6.37 11.66
C GLU A 100 18.32 5.51 11.38
N LEU A 101 18.70 4.65 12.33
CA LEU A 101 19.77 3.68 12.16
C LEU A 101 19.43 2.68 11.03
N GLY A 102 18.21 2.18 11.03
CA GLY A 102 17.70 1.26 9.99
C GLY A 102 17.78 1.89 8.61
N ARG A 103 17.27 3.09 8.45
CA ARG A 103 17.26 3.83 7.17
C ARG A 103 18.67 4.15 6.68
N ARG A 104 19.54 4.67 7.54
CA ARG A 104 20.86 5.20 7.13
C ARG A 104 21.94 4.15 7.02
N LEU A 105 21.95 3.14 7.89
CA LEU A 105 23.08 2.20 8.00
C LEU A 105 22.73 0.76 7.64
N LEU A 106 21.47 0.35 7.74
CA LEU A 106 21.07 -1.05 7.50
C LEU A 106 20.38 -1.27 6.15
N GLY A 107 20.31 -0.23 5.32
CA GLY A 107 19.70 -0.32 3.99
C GLY A 107 18.21 -0.65 4.02
N MET A 108 17.50 -0.22 5.08
CA MET A 108 16.05 -0.26 5.10
C MET A 108 15.49 0.79 4.15
N GLY A 109 14.44 0.48 3.46
CA GLY A 109 13.77 1.44 2.58
C GLY A 109 13.34 2.72 3.31
N PRO A 110 13.01 3.78 2.59
CA PRO A 110 12.64 5.08 3.18
C PRO A 110 11.42 5.01 4.08
N GLY A 111 10.52 4.04 3.84
CA GLY A 111 9.33 3.78 4.65
C GLY A 111 9.59 3.02 5.97
N PHE A 112 10.84 2.58 6.25
CA PHE A 112 11.09 1.81 7.47
C PHE A 112 10.76 2.60 8.73
N GLU A 113 9.98 1.99 9.61
CA GLU A 113 9.67 2.49 10.95
C GLU A 113 9.72 1.35 11.96
N CYS A 114 10.31 1.63 13.15
CA CYS A 114 10.39 0.65 14.24
C CYS A 114 9.05 0.57 14.98
N CYS A 115 8.07 -0.12 14.37
CA CYS A 115 6.74 -0.30 14.95
C CYS A 115 6.70 -1.41 16.01
N VAL A 116 7.33 -2.56 15.74
CA VAL A 116 7.40 -3.67 16.70
C VAL A 116 8.36 -3.34 17.85
N SER A 117 8.20 -4.02 18.99
CA SER A 117 9.11 -3.84 20.14
C SER A 117 10.57 -4.07 19.72
N PRO A 118 11.51 -3.15 20.09
CA PRO A 118 12.92 -3.28 19.76
C PRO A 118 13.56 -4.61 20.21
N LYS A 119 13.03 -5.24 21.26
CA LYS A 119 13.46 -6.58 21.71
C LYS A 119 13.17 -7.68 20.70
N LEU A 120 12.11 -7.51 19.91
CA LEU A 120 11.65 -8.48 18.94
C LEU A 120 12.26 -8.27 17.56
N LEU A 121 12.78 -7.08 17.24
CA LEU A 121 13.41 -6.78 15.95
C LEU A 121 14.44 -7.83 15.50
N PRO A 122 15.30 -8.41 16.38
CA PRO A 122 16.21 -9.48 15.98
C PRO A 122 15.56 -10.73 15.39
N LEU A 123 14.25 -10.88 15.53
CA LEU A 123 13.47 -12.00 14.98
C LEU A 123 12.81 -11.66 13.64
N PHE A 124 12.75 -10.37 13.29
CA PHE A 124 12.02 -9.91 12.12
C PHE A 124 12.94 -9.36 11.03
N ASN A 125 12.45 -9.44 9.81
CA ASN A 125 12.97 -8.72 8.66
C ASN A 125 11.89 -7.76 8.13
N TRP A 126 12.29 -6.82 7.28
CA TRP A 126 11.45 -5.79 6.70
C TRP A 126 11.22 -6.07 5.21
N VAL A 127 9.97 -5.99 4.77
CA VAL A 127 9.59 -6.32 3.39
C VAL A 127 10.12 -5.28 2.39
N GLU A 128 9.92 -3.99 2.66
CA GLU A 128 10.27 -2.89 1.76
C GLU A 128 11.73 -2.44 1.94
N ARG A 129 12.68 -3.35 1.76
CA ARG A 129 14.11 -3.02 1.84
C ARG A 129 14.58 -2.11 0.72
N LYS A 130 13.93 -2.18 -0.43
CA LYS A 130 14.12 -1.26 -1.55
C LYS A 130 12.91 -0.33 -1.65
N ASN A 131 13.10 0.83 -2.23
CA ASN A 131 11.97 1.64 -2.66
C ASN A 131 11.16 0.83 -3.68
N ILE A 132 9.89 0.54 -3.40
CA ILE A 132 9.01 -0.32 -4.21
C ILE A 132 8.78 0.21 -5.63
N TYR A 133 9.07 1.48 -5.88
CA TYR A 133 9.02 2.12 -7.22
C TYR A 133 10.34 1.99 -7.98
N GLY A 134 11.38 1.42 -7.35
CA GLY A 134 12.70 1.20 -7.93
C GLY A 134 12.73 -0.01 -8.87
N THR A 135 13.93 -0.33 -9.36
CA THR A 135 14.18 -1.50 -10.21
C THR A 135 14.26 -2.76 -9.37
N ASP A 136 13.60 -3.85 -9.82
CA ASP A 136 13.59 -5.15 -9.14
C ASP A 136 13.28 -5.01 -7.64
N ALA A 137 12.34 -4.14 -7.31
CA ALA A 137 12.06 -3.81 -5.91
C ALA A 137 11.04 -4.75 -5.28
N ILE A 138 10.11 -5.30 -6.07
CA ILE A 138 9.10 -6.25 -5.59
C ILE A 138 9.67 -7.66 -5.72
N MET A 139 9.72 -8.38 -4.62
CA MET A 139 10.18 -9.77 -4.59
C MET A 139 9.24 -10.63 -5.45
N GLY A 140 9.81 -11.47 -6.32
CA GLY A 140 9.07 -12.50 -7.06
C GLY A 140 8.33 -12.05 -8.31
N ALA A 141 8.25 -10.77 -8.65
CA ALA A 141 7.61 -10.33 -9.89
C ALA A 141 8.11 -8.96 -10.37
N PRO A 142 8.26 -8.76 -11.70
CA PRO A 142 8.51 -7.45 -12.25
C PRO A 142 7.27 -6.55 -12.07
N SER A 143 7.49 -5.34 -11.60
CA SER A 143 6.45 -4.30 -11.50
C SER A 143 6.15 -3.67 -12.86
N ILE A 144 5.09 -2.87 -12.93
CA ILE A 144 4.81 -2.01 -14.10
C ILE A 144 6.02 -1.11 -14.43
N PHE A 145 6.75 -0.63 -13.41
CA PHE A 145 7.92 0.24 -13.61
C PHE A 145 9.11 -0.49 -14.18
N ASP A 146 9.34 -1.76 -13.81
CA ASP A 146 10.36 -2.60 -14.41
C ASP A 146 10.07 -2.79 -15.89
N GLN A 147 8.82 -3.07 -16.23
CA GLN A 147 8.41 -3.25 -17.62
C GLN A 147 8.49 -1.96 -18.45
N LEU A 148 8.12 -0.80 -17.87
CA LEU A 148 8.29 0.49 -18.56
C LEU A 148 9.76 0.78 -18.87
N ARG A 149 10.69 0.42 -17.94
CA ARG A 149 12.14 0.55 -18.17
C ARG A 149 12.63 -0.38 -19.28
N ASP A 150 12.25 -1.66 -19.20
CA ASP A 150 12.67 -2.68 -20.17
C ASP A 150 12.16 -2.35 -21.59
N GLU A 151 10.98 -1.75 -21.71
CA GLU A 151 10.38 -1.33 -22.96
C GLU A 151 10.86 0.07 -23.42
N GLY A 152 11.66 0.78 -22.63
CA GLY A 152 12.16 2.12 -22.95
C GLY A 152 11.07 3.20 -22.96
N VAL A 153 9.95 3.02 -22.25
CA VAL A 153 8.88 4.01 -22.14
C VAL A 153 9.30 5.08 -21.13
N PRO A 154 9.41 6.35 -21.51
CA PRO A 154 9.69 7.43 -20.57
C PRO A 154 8.53 7.60 -19.58
N PHE A 155 8.83 7.57 -18.29
CA PHE A 155 7.81 7.70 -17.24
C PHE A 155 8.26 8.56 -16.07
N ARG A 156 7.29 8.98 -15.25
CA ARG A 156 7.50 9.64 -13.95
C ARG A 156 6.67 8.94 -12.89
N VAL A 157 7.27 8.85 -11.69
CA VAL A 157 6.62 8.31 -10.49
C VAL A 157 6.73 9.35 -9.38
N TYR A 158 5.62 9.62 -8.71
CA TYR A 158 5.56 10.50 -7.56
C TYR A 158 4.96 9.73 -6.39
N SER A 159 5.58 9.81 -5.23
CA SER A 159 5.13 9.11 -4.03
C SER A 159 5.27 9.97 -2.78
N TYR A 160 4.57 9.58 -1.72
CA TYR A 160 4.54 10.27 -0.43
C TYR A 160 5.91 10.40 0.25
N HIS A 161 6.90 9.61 -0.16
CA HIS A 161 8.25 9.68 0.41
C HIS A 161 8.96 11.03 0.13
N GLU A 162 8.46 11.78 -0.84
CA GLU A 162 9.14 12.98 -1.33
C GLU A 162 8.42 14.28 -0.95
N SER A 163 7.07 14.31 -0.89
CA SER A 163 6.31 15.56 -0.80
C SER A 163 4.85 15.33 -0.39
N SER A 164 4.18 16.42 0.01
CA SER A 164 2.73 16.46 0.21
C SER A 164 1.96 16.24 -1.10
N ASP A 165 0.69 15.85 -1.02
CA ASP A 165 -0.19 15.67 -2.19
C ASP A 165 -0.25 16.92 -3.07
N GLY A 166 -0.32 18.11 -2.45
CA GLY A 166 -0.35 19.37 -3.18
C GLY A 166 0.95 19.68 -3.94
N GLU A 167 2.12 19.31 -3.39
CA GLU A 167 3.40 19.45 -4.06
C GLU A 167 3.58 18.42 -5.17
N ILE A 168 3.14 17.18 -4.95
CA ILE A 168 3.11 16.11 -5.96
C ILE A 168 2.30 16.56 -7.18
N LEU A 169 1.09 17.10 -6.98
CA LEU A 169 0.25 17.56 -8.06
C LEU A 169 0.89 18.71 -8.86
N LYS A 170 1.52 19.69 -8.18
CA LYS A 170 2.27 20.80 -8.85
C LYS A 170 3.46 20.28 -9.66
N LYS A 171 4.22 19.33 -9.09
CA LYS A 171 5.38 18.72 -9.78
C LYS A 171 4.91 17.91 -10.99
N THR A 172 3.82 17.16 -10.85
CA THR A 172 3.22 16.41 -11.97
C THR A 172 2.79 17.33 -13.09
N GLU A 173 2.12 18.45 -12.78
CA GLU A 173 1.73 19.45 -13.79
C GLU A 173 2.94 20.05 -14.50
N SER A 174 3.99 20.40 -13.77
CA SER A 174 5.24 20.89 -14.35
C SER A 174 5.87 19.88 -15.31
N ASP A 175 5.95 18.60 -14.89
CA ASP A 175 6.57 17.56 -15.70
C ASP A 175 5.69 17.15 -16.90
N LEU A 176 4.37 17.26 -16.80
CA LEU A 176 3.48 17.13 -17.95
C LEU A 176 3.84 18.12 -19.06
N ARG A 177 4.17 19.36 -18.72
CA ARG A 177 4.52 20.42 -19.68
C ARG A 177 5.96 20.32 -20.19
N ASN A 178 6.90 19.90 -19.35
CA ASN A 178 8.33 20.10 -19.56
C ASN A 178 9.16 18.81 -19.71
N SER A 179 8.58 17.62 -19.51
CA SER A 179 9.29 16.34 -19.68
C SER A 179 8.86 15.60 -20.94
N ASP A 180 9.63 14.60 -21.31
CA ASP A 180 9.34 13.65 -22.39
C ASP A 180 8.48 12.45 -21.94
N ALA A 181 8.15 12.34 -20.65
CA ALA A 181 7.44 11.20 -20.09
C ALA A 181 6.03 11.04 -20.70
N SER A 182 5.69 9.82 -21.08
CA SER A 182 4.40 9.43 -21.64
C SER A 182 3.54 8.60 -20.68
N PHE A 183 4.12 8.18 -19.55
CA PHE A 183 3.42 7.48 -18.47
C PHE A 183 3.71 8.17 -17.13
N PHE A 184 2.64 8.48 -16.39
CA PHE A 184 2.70 9.16 -15.09
C PHE A 184 1.99 8.32 -14.04
N PHE A 185 2.68 7.95 -12.98
CA PHE A 185 2.10 7.32 -11.80
C PHE A 185 2.17 8.31 -10.64
N VAL A 186 1.00 8.71 -10.14
CA VAL A 186 0.85 9.78 -9.15
C VAL A 186 0.19 9.20 -7.91
N TYR A 187 0.98 8.96 -6.86
CA TYR A 187 0.48 8.43 -5.59
C TYR A 187 0.27 9.55 -4.58
N LEU A 188 -0.98 9.71 -4.16
CA LEU A 188 -1.46 10.72 -3.22
C LEU A 188 -1.88 10.00 -1.93
N CYS A 189 -1.20 10.26 -0.81
CA CYS A 189 -1.35 9.48 0.43
C CYS A 189 -2.15 10.17 1.53
N GLU A 190 -2.43 11.47 1.40
CA GLU A 190 -3.01 12.23 2.53
C GLU A 190 -4.45 11.82 2.85
N MET A 191 -5.17 11.17 1.93
CA MET A 191 -6.56 10.76 2.19
C MET A 191 -6.63 9.64 3.23
N ASP A 192 -5.64 8.72 3.26
CA ASP A 192 -5.55 7.67 4.26
C ASP A 192 -5.48 8.25 5.69
N MET A 193 -4.47 9.08 5.95
CA MET A 193 -4.32 9.73 7.27
C MET A 193 -5.53 10.61 7.61
N PHE A 194 -6.09 11.29 6.62
CA PHE A 194 -7.30 12.11 6.81
C PHE A 194 -8.48 11.25 7.26
N LEU A 195 -8.74 10.11 6.60
CA LEU A 195 -9.84 9.22 6.96
C LEU A 195 -9.62 8.49 8.29
N HIS A 196 -8.37 8.21 8.67
CA HIS A 196 -8.08 7.73 10.02
C HIS A 196 -8.58 8.69 11.10
N LEU A 197 -8.58 9.99 10.85
CA LEU A 197 -8.98 11.01 11.82
C LEU A 197 -10.44 11.44 11.68
N HIS A 198 -10.98 11.48 10.47
CA HIS A 198 -12.25 12.15 10.15
C HIS A 198 -13.31 11.19 9.56
N CYS A 199 -13.18 9.88 9.76
CA CYS A 199 -14.05 8.87 9.16
C CYS A 199 -15.56 9.06 9.49
N HIS A 200 -15.85 9.66 10.64
CA HIS A 200 -17.21 9.95 11.10
C HIS A 200 -17.70 11.38 10.77
N GLU A 201 -16.96 12.13 9.97
CA GLU A 201 -17.22 13.54 9.69
C GLU A 201 -17.55 13.78 8.21
N PRO A 202 -18.77 13.47 7.74
CA PRO A 202 -19.11 13.51 6.31
C PRO A 202 -18.84 14.87 5.65
N GLY A 203 -19.06 15.98 6.38
CA GLY A 203 -18.79 17.32 5.86
C GLY A 203 -17.31 17.61 5.63
N GLU A 204 -16.39 17.07 6.44
CA GLU A 204 -14.96 17.19 6.23
C GLU A 204 -14.50 16.29 5.07
N ILE A 205 -15.08 15.09 4.96
CA ILE A 205 -14.86 14.18 3.84
C ILE A 205 -15.26 14.86 2.52
N ASP A 206 -16.44 15.50 2.47
CA ASP A 206 -16.92 16.22 1.28
C ASP A 206 -15.96 17.36 0.88
N LYS A 207 -15.42 18.11 1.84
CA LYS A 207 -14.42 19.15 1.58
C LYS A 207 -13.11 18.58 1.01
N LYS A 208 -12.61 17.47 1.60
CA LYS A 208 -11.39 16.82 1.15
C LYS A 208 -11.56 16.25 -0.26
N LEU A 209 -12.69 15.58 -0.54
CA LEU A 209 -13.05 15.10 -1.87
C LEU A 209 -13.14 16.25 -2.88
N LYS A 210 -13.77 17.38 -2.52
CA LYS A 210 -13.85 18.54 -3.42
C LYS A 210 -12.51 19.14 -3.74
N TRP A 211 -11.57 19.12 -2.78
CA TRP A 211 -10.20 19.55 -3.02
C TRP A 211 -9.51 18.64 -4.05
N TYR A 212 -9.60 17.30 -3.89
CA TYR A 212 -9.06 16.35 -4.88
C TYR A 212 -9.72 16.52 -6.24
N GLU A 213 -11.04 16.60 -6.29
CA GLU A 213 -11.79 16.78 -7.54
C GLU A 213 -11.28 18.00 -8.31
N THR A 214 -11.23 19.17 -7.67
CA THR A 214 -10.77 20.41 -8.31
C THR A 214 -9.31 20.31 -8.77
N SER A 215 -8.44 19.74 -7.94
CA SER A 215 -7.02 19.60 -8.26
C SER A 215 -6.79 18.64 -9.42
N LEU A 216 -7.53 17.54 -9.48
CA LEU A 216 -7.41 16.55 -10.56
C LEU A 216 -8.07 17.03 -11.85
N GLN A 217 -9.18 17.77 -11.79
CA GLN A 217 -9.76 18.42 -12.98
C GLN A 217 -8.75 19.33 -13.67
N ASN A 218 -8.03 20.14 -12.89
CA ASN A 218 -6.98 21.01 -13.44
C ASN A 218 -5.85 20.19 -14.07
N LEU A 219 -5.37 19.16 -13.39
CA LEU A 219 -4.29 18.29 -13.87
C LEU A 219 -4.69 17.55 -15.14
N PHE A 220 -5.91 16.99 -15.19
CA PHE A 220 -6.44 16.28 -16.36
C PHE A 220 -6.65 17.23 -17.55
N SER A 221 -7.09 18.46 -17.32
CA SER A 221 -7.19 19.48 -18.36
C SER A 221 -5.83 19.78 -19.00
N VAL A 222 -4.76 19.84 -18.18
CA VAL A 222 -3.39 20.00 -18.69
C VAL A 222 -2.97 18.80 -19.54
N ALA A 223 -3.20 17.58 -19.06
CA ALA A 223 -2.89 16.36 -19.79
C ALA A 223 -3.61 16.28 -21.14
N GLN A 224 -4.91 16.61 -21.18
CA GLN A 224 -5.73 16.64 -22.38
C GLN A 224 -5.36 17.78 -23.35
N GLY A 225 -4.85 18.90 -22.82
CA GLY A 225 -4.30 19.99 -23.65
C GLY A 225 -3.05 19.56 -24.44
N ILE A 226 -2.26 18.63 -23.86
CA ILE A 226 -1.06 18.05 -24.49
C ILE A 226 -1.46 16.90 -25.44
N ASP A 227 -2.25 15.95 -24.95
CA ASP A 227 -2.79 14.83 -25.72
C ASP A 227 -4.32 14.79 -25.57
N PRO A 228 -5.11 15.24 -26.58
CA PRO A 228 -6.57 15.16 -26.53
C PRO A 228 -7.12 13.74 -26.33
N ASN A 229 -6.28 12.72 -26.56
CA ASN A 229 -6.57 11.32 -26.35
C ASN A 229 -5.92 10.79 -25.08
N ALA A 230 -5.50 11.64 -24.14
CA ALA A 230 -4.90 11.22 -22.89
C ALA A 230 -5.75 10.14 -22.20
N ARG A 231 -5.10 9.10 -21.70
CA ARG A 231 -5.74 8.09 -20.85
C ARG A 231 -5.57 8.50 -19.40
N LEU A 232 -6.70 8.68 -18.75
CA LEU A 232 -6.76 9.13 -17.36
C LEU A 232 -7.41 8.02 -16.55
N MET A 233 -6.72 7.56 -15.52
CA MET A 233 -7.15 6.51 -14.60
C MET A 233 -6.94 7.00 -13.17
N LEU A 234 -7.91 6.70 -12.31
CA LEU A 234 -7.80 6.90 -10.88
C LEU A 234 -8.14 5.58 -10.19
N THR A 235 -7.33 5.19 -9.23
CA THR A 235 -7.56 4.00 -8.40
C THR A 235 -7.22 4.28 -6.95
N SER A 236 -7.61 3.38 -6.07
CA SER A 236 -7.11 3.30 -4.70
C SER A 236 -6.66 1.89 -4.41
N ASP A 237 -5.98 1.70 -3.31
CA ASP A 237 -5.50 0.40 -2.84
C ASP A 237 -6.51 -0.27 -1.91
N HIS A 238 -7.26 0.52 -1.13
CA HIS A 238 -8.33 0.07 -0.25
C HIS A 238 -9.30 1.23 0.07
N GLY A 239 -10.30 0.94 0.88
CA GLY A 239 -11.17 1.93 1.51
C GLY A 239 -10.83 2.13 2.98
N MET A 240 -11.78 2.70 3.74
CA MET A 240 -11.62 2.98 5.17
C MET A 240 -12.90 2.64 5.92
N THR A 241 -12.81 1.77 6.91
CA THR A 241 -13.95 1.32 7.72
C THR A 241 -14.05 2.14 9.00
N PRO A 242 -15.22 2.71 9.31
CA PRO A 242 -15.43 3.44 10.56
C PRO A 242 -15.21 2.55 11.80
N VAL A 243 -14.34 2.97 12.70
CA VAL A 243 -14.08 2.28 13.97
C VAL A 243 -15.21 2.61 14.95
N ARG A 244 -15.74 1.59 15.63
CA ARG A 244 -16.84 1.70 16.59
C ARG A 244 -16.51 1.07 17.94
N ASN A 245 -15.64 0.06 17.94
CA ASN A 245 -15.33 -0.76 19.10
C ASN A 245 -13.83 -0.98 19.23
N HIS A 246 -13.38 -1.23 20.45
CA HIS A 246 -11.98 -1.52 20.75
C HIS A 246 -11.87 -2.79 21.59
N TYR A 247 -10.78 -3.53 21.40
CA TYR A 247 -10.50 -4.71 22.20
C TYR A 247 -9.01 -4.84 22.56
N ASP A 248 -8.73 -5.19 23.78
CA ASP A 248 -7.36 -5.40 24.28
C ASP A 248 -6.95 -6.88 24.21
N LEU A 249 -6.53 -7.34 23.03
CA LEU A 249 -6.01 -8.70 22.85
C LEU A 249 -4.71 -8.93 23.63
N LEU A 250 -3.85 -7.92 23.72
CA LEU A 250 -2.58 -8.03 24.43
C LEU A 250 -2.81 -8.25 25.93
N GLY A 251 -3.74 -7.50 26.55
CA GLY A 251 -4.12 -7.72 27.95
C GLY A 251 -4.71 -9.11 28.20
N LYS A 252 -5.40 -9.68 27.20
CA LYS A 252 -5.88 -11.06 27.27
C LYS A 252 -4.74 -12.07 27.30
N LEU A 253 -3.65 -11.84 26.54
CA LEU A 253 -2.45 -12.68 26.53
C LEU A 253 -1.65 -12.56 27.83
N GLU A 254 -1.51 -11.36 28.36
CA GLU A 254 -0.80 -11.10 29.63
C GLU A 254 -1.37 -11.95 30.77
N GLY A 255 -2.68 -12.24 30.74
CA GLY A 255 -3.36 -13.11 31.70
C GLY A 255 -3.05 -14.61 31.61
N LEU A 256 -2.33 -15.07 30.57
CA LEU A 256 -2.06 -16.49 30.34
C LEU A 256 -0.75 -16.99 30.93
N ASN A 257 0.06 -16.12 31.56
CA ASN A 257 1.39 -16.45 32.10
C ASN A 257 2.35 -17.08 31.07
N LEU A 258 2.19 -16.76 29.80
CA LEU A 258 3.07 -17.19 28.71
C LEU A 258 4.15 -16.14 28.47
N ARG A 259 5.33 -16.59 28.05
CA ARG A 259 6.48 -15.71 27.79
C ARG A 259 6.68 -15.49 26.30
N SER A 260 6.80 -14.24 25.90
CA SER A 260 7.22 -13.88 24.55
C SER A 260 8.66 -13.37 24.59
N PRO A 261 9.55 -13.89 23.73
CA PRO A 261 9.31 -14.82 22.62
C PRO A 261 9.65 -16.29 22.91
N GLU A 262 9.67 -16.76 24.16
CA GLU A 262 10.08 -18.13 24.51
C GLU A 262 8.99 -19.16 24.18
N ASP A 263 7.72 -18.85 24.46
CA ASP A 263 6.59 -19.76 24.27
C ASP A 263 5.81 -19.45 23.00
N TYR A 264 5.69 -18.17 22.65
CA TYR A 264 5.05 -17.66 21.44
C TYR A 264 5.67 -16.33 21.02
N LEU A 265 5.37 -15.93 19.78
CA LEU A 265 5.63 -14.59 19.25
C LEU A 265 4.32 -14.05 18.67
N ALA A 266 4.04 -12.78 18.88
CA ALA A 266 2.89 -12.11 18.27
C ALA A 266 3.26 -10.73 17.75
N VAL A 267 2.56 -10.31 16.67
CA VAL A 267 2.56 -8.94 16.14
C VAL A 267 1.10 -8.49 16.01
N PHE A 268 0.82 -7.31 16.51
CA PHE A 268 -0.52 -6.72 16.55
C PHE A 268 -0.62 -5.59 15.53
N ASP A 269 -1.22 -5.90 14.37
CA ASP A 269 -1.32 -5.00 13.21
C ASP A 269 -2.67 -4.26 13.18
N SER A 270 -3.05 -3.55 14.22
CA SER A 270 -4.29 -2.75 14.32
C SER A 270 -5.60 -3.54 14.16
N THR A 271 -5.83 -4.24 13.07
CA THR A 271 -7.03 -5.02 12.75
C THR A 271 -6.81 -6.53 12.76
N MET A 272 -5.57 -6.97 12.94
CA MET A 272 -5.24 -8.40 13.05
C MET A 272 -4.11 -8.63 14.04
N ALA A 273 -4.02 -9.86 14.56
CA ALA A 273 -2.90 -10.33 15.33
C ALA A 273 -2.33 -11.59 14.68
N ARG A 274 -1.02 -11.61 14.46
CA ARG A 274 -0.28 -12.70 13.81
C ARG A 274 0.56 -13.42 14.83
N PHE A 275 0.46 -14.78 14.88
CA PHE A 275 1.08 -15.61 15.89
C PHE A 275 2.03 -16.63 15.29
N TRP A 276 3.15 -16.87 16.02
CA TRP A 276 4.05 -18.00 15.86
C TRP A 276 4.18 -18.69 17.21
N TYR A 277 4.19 -20.02 17.23
CA TYR A 277 4.20 -20.81 18.45
C TYR A 277 5.47 -21.64 18.56
N PHE A 278 6.06 -21.65 19.73
CA PHE A 278 7.29 -22.40 19.99
C PHE A 278 7.03 -23.63 20.87
N ASN A 279 5.81 -23.79 21.40
CA ASN A 279 5.32 -25.00 22.02
C ASN A 279 3.79 -25.14 21.88
N GLU A 280 3.29 -26.37 21.99
CA GLU A 280 1.87 -26.70 21.82
C GLU A 280 1.00 -26.22 22.99
N GLU A 281 1.54 -26.04 24.17
CA GLU A 281 0.81 -25.53 25.35
C GLU A 281 0.41 -24.07 25.12
N ALA A 282 1.34 -23.23 24.64
CA ALA A 282 1.07 -21.85 24.27
C ALA A 282 0.02 -21.78 23.15
N ARG A 283 0.14 -22.61 22.11
CA ARG A 283 -0.84 -22.67 21.02
C ARG A 283 -2.25 -22.97 21.54
N LYS A 284 -2.40 -24.00 22.37
CA LYS A 284 -3.69 -24.39 22.96
C LYS A 284 -4.26 -23.31 23.87
N ALA A 285 -3.43 -22.72 24.74
CA ALA A 285 -3.87 -21.70 25.69
C ALA A 285 -4.37 -20.44 24.95
N ILE A 286 -3.63 -19.97 23.93
CA ILE A 286 -4.00 -18.79 23.13
C ILE A 286 -5.26 -19.09 22.31
N ASN A 287 -5.33 -20.24 21.64
CA ASN A 287 -6.52 -20.62 20.88
C ASN A 287 -7.78 -20.68 21.76
N ASN A 288 -7.69 -21.27 22.94
CA ASN A 288 -8.81 -21.31 23.90
C ASN A 288 -9.21 -19.92 24.38
N ALA A 289 -8.23 -19.05 24.68
CA ALA A 289 -8.50 -17.70 25.17
C ALA A 289 -9.16 -16.81 24.09
N PHE A 290 -8.94 -17.09 22.80
CA PHE A 290 -9.44 -16.29 21.68
C PHE A 290 -10.65 -16.91 20.96
N SER A 291 -11.04 -18.15 21.30
CA SER A 291 -12.05 -18.93 20.55
C SER A 291 -13.45 -18.27 20.49
N ASN A 292 -13.83 -17.51 21.51
CA ASN A 292 -15.17 -16.95 21.65
C ASN A 292 -15.16 -15.43 21.91
N LEU A 293 -14.17 -14.71 21.39
CA LEU A 293 -14.14 -13.26 21.55
C LEU A 293 -15.10 -12.58 20.55
N PRO A 294 -15.83 -11.55 20.97
CA PRO A 294 -16.81 -10.87 20.11
C PRO A 294 -16.16 -10.02 19.00
N CYS A 295 -14.88 -9.70 19.16
CA CYS A 295 -14.17 -8.75 18.32
C CYS A 295 -13.62 -9.35 17.02
N GLY A 296 -13.57 -10.68 16.87
CA GLY A 296 -12.92 -11.27 15.69
C GLY A 296 -12.91 -12.80 15.73
N ARG A 297 -12.13 -13.39 14.84
CA ARG A 297 -12.00 -14.85 14.68
C ARG A 297 -10.63 -15.25 14.12
N TRP A 298 -10.29 -16.51 14.33
CA TRP A 298 -9.19 -17.14 13.63
C TRP A 298 -9.51 -17.31 12.14
N LEU A 299 -8.54 -17.03 11.28
CA LEU A 299 -8.62 -17.39 9.87
C LEU A 299 -8.09 -18.80 9.66
N THR A 300 -8.74 -19.53 8.75
CA THR A 300 -8.27 -20.83 8.30
C THR A 300 -7.22 -20.69 7.20
N ASP A 301 -6.41 -21.73 7.01
CA ASP A 301 -5.45 -21.77 5.90
C ASP A 301 -6.11 -21.64 4.53
N ASP A 302 -7.31 -22.20 4.37
CA ASP A 302 -8.04 -22.13 3.11
C ASP A 302 -8.54 -20.69 2.82
N GLU A 303 -8.99 -19.96 3.84
CA GLU A 303 -9.32 -18.54 3.69
C GLU A 303 -8.08 -17.72 3.32
N LEU A 304 -6.93 -17.98 3.94
CA LEU A 304 -5.68 -17.32 3.60
C LEU A 304 -5.24 -17.62 2.14
N ARG A 305 -5.44 -18.87 1.68
CA ARG A 305 -5.17 -19.24 0.27
C ARG A 305 -6.11 -18.52 -0.69
N GLN A 306 -7.41 -18.50 -0.38
CA GLN A 306 -8.42 -17.80 -1.19
C GLN A 306 -8.14 -16.29 -1.25
N ALA A 307 -7.71 -15.69 -0.14
CA ALA A 307 -7.32 -14.30 -0.08
C ALA A 307 -5.94 -14.01 -0.71
N GLY A 308 -5.20 -15.03 -1.15
CA GLY A 308 -3.87 -14.87 -1.75
C GLY A 308 -2.78 -14.41 -0.78
N VAL A 309 -2.95 -14.67 0.51
CA VAL A 309 -2.02 -14.25 1.59
C VAL A 309 -1.49 -15.44 2.41
N PHE A 310 -1.60 -16.66 1.87
CA PHE A 310 -1.03 -17.84 2.48
C PHE A 310 0.44 -18.01 2.06
N PHE A 311 1.33 -18.06 3.04
CA PHE A 311 2.76 -18.28 2.85
C PHE A 311 3.15 -19.64 3.44
N GLU A 312 3.67 -20.56 2.61
CA GLU A 312 4.04 -21.92 3.02
C GLU A 312 5.07 -21.95 4.16
N ASP A 313 5.98 -20.99 4.18
CA ASP A 313 7.01 -20.85 5.21
C ASP A 313 6.52 -20.13 6.49
N ARG A 314 5.25 -19.76 6.54
CA ARG A 314 4.61 -19.10 7.68
C ARG A 314 5.33 -17.83 8.15
N ARG A 315 6.10 -17.18 7.28
CA ARG A 315 6.87 -15.98 7.63
C ARG A 315 6.02 -14.82 8.16
N PHE A 316 4.75 -14.76 7.77
CA PHE A 316 3.83 -13.71 8.23
C PHE A 316 2.89 -14.14 9.36
N GLY A 317 3.02 -15.36 9.87
CA GLY A 317 2.22 -15.92 10.96
C GLY A 317 1.85 -17.37 10.71
N GLU A 318 1.88 -18.20 11.73
CA GLU A 318 1.34 -19.56 11.68
C GLU A 318 -0.19 -19.55 11.80
N GLN A 319 -0.71 -18.65 12.64
CA GLN A 319 -2.14 -18.37 12.77
C GLN A 319 -2.39 -16.86 12.80
N ILE A 320 -3.53 -16.44 12.27
CA ILE A 320 -3.93 -15.05 12.16
C ILE A 320 -5.31 -14.89 12.78
N TYR A 321 -5.40 -14.00 13.76
CA TYR A 321 -6.65 -13.58 14.37
C TYR A 321 -7.07 -12.25 13.73
N LEU A 322 -8.17 -12.27 12.98
CA LEU A 322 -8.69 -11.10 12.28
C LEU A 322 -9.85 -10.49 13.04
N LEU A 323 -9.83 -9.17 13.24
CA LEU A 323 -10.95 -8.45 13.84
C LEU A 323 -12.11 -8.30 12.84
N ASN A 324 -13.32 -8.28 13.38
CA ASN A 324 -14.51 -7.96 12.64
C ASN A 324 -14.50 -6.47 12.21
N PRO A 325 -15.08 -6.09 11.07
CA PRO A 325 -15.16 -4.70 10.64
C PRO A 325 -15.69 -3.76 11.74
N GLY A 326 -15.01 -2.64 11.91
CA GLY A 326 -15.32 -1.65 12.95
C GLY A 326 -14.77 -1.94 14.34
N TRP A 327 -14.06 -3.06 14.55
CA TRP A 327 -13.28 -3.32 15.76
C TRP A 327 -11.82 -2.95 15.57
N LEU A 328 -11.20 -2.41 16.59
CA LEU A 328 -9.79 -2.01 16.59
C LEU A 328 -9.06 -2.56 17.82
N LEU A 329 -7.81 -2.94 17.68
CA LEU A 329 -6.94 -3.26 18.81
C LEU A 329 -6.64 -1.99 19.62
N SER A 330 -6.91 -2.02 20.93
CA SER A 330 -6.61 -0.89 21.83
C SER A 330 -5.10 -0.68 21.99
N ARG A 331 -4.33 -1.78 21.90
CA ARG A 331 -2.87 -1.79 21.88
C ARG A 331 -2.40 -2.51 20.63
N SER A 332 -1.65 -1.81 19.79
CA SER A 332 -1.08 -2.37 18.56
C SER A 332 0.38 -1.94 18.39
N ASP A 333 1.13 -2.70 17.62
CA ASP A 333 2.53 -2.39 17.31
C ASP A 333 2.65 -1.16 16.39
N PHE A 334 1.61 -0.89 15.58
CA PHE A 334 1.63 0.23 14.63
C PHE A 334 1.25 1.56 15.25
N ASN A 335 0.32 1.58 16.18
CA ASN A 335 -0.33 2.83 16.60
C ASN A 335 0.28 3.47 17.83
N GLY A 336 1.21 2.79 18.50
CA GLY A 336 1.72 3.25 19.78
C GLY A 336 0.62 3.40 20.85
N ALA A 337 1.01 3.67 22.10
CA ALA A 337 0.02 3.85 23.17
C ALA A 337 -0.77 5.16 22.95
N GLY A 338 -2.10 5.06 22.89
CA GLY A 338 -3.01 6.19 22.93
C GLY A 338 -3.46 6.78 21.60
N TRP A 339 -3.05 6.23 20.45
CA TRP A 339 -3.65 6.61 19.17
C TRP A 339 -4.91 5.79 18.91
N MET A 340 -6.04 6.48 18.81
CA MET A 340 -7.37 5.90 18.65
C MET A 340 -8.03 6.49 17.41
N PRO A 341 -7.75 5.96 16.20
CA PRO A 341 -8.28 6.48 14.97
C PRO A 341 -9.79 6.27 14.86
N SER A 342 -10.46 7.17 14.15
CA SER A 342 -11.90 7.08 13.88
C SER A 342 -12.22 6.10 12.74
N GLY A 343 -11.25 5.81 11.87
CA GLY A 343 -11.33 4.84 10.78
C GLY A 343 -10.09 3.95 10.73
N MET A 344 -10.25 2.71 10.26
CA MET A 344 -9.16 1.77 10.04
C MET A 344 -9.46 0.86 8.83
N HIS A 345 -8.42 0.32 8.25
CA HIS A 345 -8.46 -0.64 7.14
C HIS A 345 -7.73 -1.94 7.51
N GLY A 346 -7.65 -2.90 6.59
CA GLY A 346 -7.02 -4.20 6.85
C GLY A 346 -7.99 -5.26 7.38
N TYR A 347 -9.29 -5.04 7.25
CA TYR A 347 -10.33 -6.04 7.55
C TYR A 347 -10.48 -7.06 6.43
N HIS A 348 -11.40 -8.01 6.60
CA HIS A 348 -11.72 -8.98 5.57
C HIS A 348 -12.20 -8.29 4.28
N PRO A 349 -11.75 -8.71 3.08
CA PRO A 349 -12.12 -8.06 1.82
C PRO A 349 -13.62 -8.09 1.46
N GLU A 350 -14.44 -8.84 2.18
CA GLU A 350 -15.90 -8.81 2.07
C GLU A 350 -16.54 -7.60 2.79
N ASP A 351 -15.77 -6.86 3.59
CA ASP A 351 -16.23 -5.61 4.16
C ASP A 351 -16.34 -4.54 3.07
N SER A 352 -17.56 -4.10 2.80
CA SER A 352 -17.84 -3.14 1.74
C SER A 352 -17.21 -1.75 1.93
N TYR A 353 -16.77 -1.40 3.15
CA TYR A 353 -15.99 -0.20 3.41
C TYR A 353 -14.51 -0.37 3.04
N SER A 354 -14.04 -1.62 2.92
CA SER A 354 -12.69 -1.94 2.49
C SER A 354 -12.50 -1.84 0.97
N ASP A 355 -13.60 -1.79 0.19
CA ASP A 355 -13.53 -1.72 -1.27
C ASP A 355 -12.79 -0.48 -1.75
N ALA A 356 -11.85 -0.72 -2.65
CA ALA A 356 -11.15 0.28 -3.44
C ALA A 356 -12.01 0.78 -4.61
N VAL A 357 -11.46 1.73 -5.38
CA VAL A 357 -12.12 2.27 -6.58
C VAL A 357 -11.25 2.12 -7.82
N PHE A 358 -11.91 2.06 -8.98
CA PHE A 358 -11.29 2.34 -10.26
C PHE A 358 -12.20 3.27 -11.07
N LEU A 359 -11.67 4.41 -11.49
CA LEU A 359 -12.33 5.38 -12.34
C LEU A 359 -11.48 5.60 -13.60
N SER A 360 -12.09 5.77 -14.76
CA SER A 360 -11.35 5.98 -16.01
C SER A 360 -12.16 6.79 -17.02
N ASN A 361 -11.46 7.54 -17.87
CA ASN A 361 -12.07 8.22 -19.02
C ASN A 361 -12.35 7.28 -20.21
N ARG A 362 -12.00 6.00 -20.08
CA ARG A 362 -12.28 4.95 -21.08
C ARG A 362 -12.61 3.64 -20.37
N GLU A 363 -13.46 2.85 -21.00
CA GLU A 363 -13.70 1.48 -20.55
C GLU A 363 -12.40 0.67 -20.64
N PRO A 364 -12.06 -0.11 -19.60
CA PRO A 364 -10.79 -0.86 -19.51
C PRO A 364 -10.70 -2.05 -20.47
N GLY A 365 -11.77 -2.45 -21.14
CA GLY A 365 -11.79 -3.60 -22.05
C GLY A 365 -11.71 -4.98 -21.39
N ILE A 366 -11.62 -5.01 -20.06
CA ILE A 366 -11.61 -6.21 -19.21
C ILE A 366 -12.60 -6.05 -18.05
N SER A 367 -13.01 -7.17 -17.45
CA SER A 367 -13.79 -7.10 -16.20
C SER A 367 -12.90 -6.68 -15.04
N MET A 368 -13.28 -5.60 -14.37
CA MET A 368 -12.59 -5.08 -13.20
C MET A 368 -13.29 -5.58 -11.93
N ARG A 369 -12.63 -6.38 -11.10
CA ARG A 369 -13.21 -6.96 -9.87
C ARG A 369 -12.34 -6.71 -8.64
N THR A 370 -11.04 -6.75 -8.81
CA THR A 370 -10.06 -6.62 -7.74
C THR A 370 -9.02 -5.57 -8.09
N ILE A 371 -8.28 -5.10 -7.11
CA ILE A 371 -7.19 -4.15 -7.34
C ILE A 371 -6.07 -4.72 -8.23
N ALA A 372 -5.94 -6.05 -8.34
CA ALA A 372 -4.99 -6.69 -9.27
C ALA A 372 -5.34 -6.42 -10.74
N ASP A 373 -6.62 -6.20 -11.06
CA ASP A 373 -7.08 -5.93 -12.41
C ASP A 373 -6.66 -4.54 -12.93
N VAL A 374 -6.14 -3.67 -12.08
CA VAL A 374 -5.56 -2.38 -12.47
C VAL A 374 -4.28 -2.58 -13.29
N TYR A 375 -3.48 -3.59 -12.97
CA TYR A 375 -2.22 -3.87 -13.65
C TYR A 375 -2.37 -4.10 -15.18
N PRO A 376 -3.23 -4.99 -15.68
CA PRO A 376 -3.39 -5.18 -17.12
C PRO A 376 -3.87 -3.91 -17.84
N VAL A 377 -4.63 -3.03 -17.19
CA VAL A 377 -5.06 -1.74 -17.75
C VAL A 377 -3.86 -0.80 -17.86
N MET A 378 -2.99 -0.74 -16.85
CA MET A 378 -1.72 0.01 -16.92
C MET A 378 -0.81 -0.54 -18.02
N ARG A 379 -0.75 -1.86 -18.19
CA ARG A 379 0.03 -2.51 -19.25
C ARG A 379 -0.47 -2.16 -20.66
N GLU A 380 -1.78 -2.09 -20.85
CA GLU A 380 -2.34 -1.63 -22.13
C GLU A 380 -1.98 -0.17 -22.41
N ALA A 381 -2.03 0.70 -21.39
CA ALA A 381 -1.65 2.09 -21.50
C ALA A 381 -0.15 2.26 -21.86
N SER A 382 0.76 1.43 -21.29
CA SER A 382 2.18 1.44 -21.64
C SER A 382 2.42 1.07 -23.11
N ARG A 383 1.74 0.04 -23.64
CA ARG A 383 1.85 -0.39 -25.04
C ARG A 383 1.39 0.70 -26.01
N ARG A 384 0.38 1.49 -25.66
CA ARG A 384 -0.04 2.64 -26.45
C ARG A 384 1.08 3.68 -26.56
N ALA A 385 1.83 3.92 -25.48
CA ALA A 385 2.97 4.83 -25.49
C ALA A 385 4.04 4.38 -26.51
N LEU A 386 4.37 3.09 -26.51
CA LEU A 386 5.32 2.49 -27.45
C LEU A 386 4.86 2.58 -28.92
N ALA A 387 3.60 2.23 -29.20
CA ALA A 387 3.07 2.26 -30.56
C ALA A 387 3.05 3.66 -31.16
N SER A 388 2.95 4.71 -30.34
CA SER A 388 3.02 6.09 -30.78
C SER A 388 4.46 6.54 -31.06
N ALA A 389 5.42 6.11 -30.24
CA ALA A 389 6.84 6.40 -30.44
C ALA A 389 7.40 5.72 -31.72
N ALA A 390 6.94 4.50 -32.05
CA ALA A 390 7.36 3.77 -33.23
C ALA A 390 6.80 4.34 -34.55
N ARG A 391 5.83 5.27 -34.51
CA ARG A 391 5.24 5.92 -35.68
C ARG A 391 5.92 7.24 -36.05
N GLU A 392 6.86 7.75 -35.27
CA GLU A 392 7.69 8.87 -35.65
C GLU A 392 8.77 8.39 -36.63
N PRO A 393 8.79 8.85 -37.89
CA PRO A 393 9.89 8.52 -38.78
C PRO A 393 11.16 9.16 -38.22
N ALA A 394 12.24 8.36 -38.15
CA ALA A 394 13.57 8.87 -37.89
C ALA A 394 13.79 10.08 -38.83
N THR A 395 13.98 11.26 -38.28
CA THR A 395 14.42 12.41 -39.04
C THR A 395 15.78 12.04 -39.63
N GLU A 396 15.83 11.72 -40.93
CA GLU A 396 17.06 11.56 -41.68
C GLU A 396 17.89 12.84 -41.49
N ASN A 397 18.93 12.76 -40.71
CA ASN A 397 20.03 13.70 -40.73
C ASN A 397 20.72 13.55 -42.09
N THR A 398 20.28 14.29 -43.05
CA THR A 398 21.01 14.48 -44.31
C THR A 398 22.33 15.17 -43.97
N PRO A 399 23.49 14.56 -44.24
CA PRO A 399 24.75 15.25 -44.05
C PRO A 399 24.80 16.44 -45.04
N SER A 400 24.92 17.65 -44.50
CA SER A 400 25.24 18.81 -45.34
C SER A 400 26.58 18.57 -46.02
N GLU A 401 26.57 18.36 -47.33
CA GLU A 401 27.77 18.46 -48.17
C GLU A 401 28.44 19.83 -47.95
N VAL A 402 29.61 19.81 -47.40
CA VAL A 402 30.51 20.96 -47.44
C VAL A 402 31.12 20.96 -48.82
N ARG A 403 30.69 21.85 -49.68
CA ARG A 403 31.41 22.22 -50.90
C ARG A 403 32.28 23.42 -50.61
N GLY A 404 33.55 23.31 -51.03
CA GLY A 404 34.49 24.38 -51.37
C GLY A 404 35.40 24.87 -50.27
#